data_f537a6cfc7897ae75176dfaeb1de2ecd
#
_entry.id   f537a6cfc7897ae75176dfaeb1de2ecd
#
_cell.length_a   1.000
_cell.length_b   1.000
_cell.length_c   1.000
_cell.angle_alpha   90.00
_cell.angle_beta   90.00
_cell.angle_gamma   90.00
#
_symmetry.space_group_name_H-M   'P 1'
#
loop_
_entity.id
_entity.type
_entity.pdbx_description
1 polymer ?
#
loop_
_entity_poly.entity_id
_entity_poly.type
_entity_poly.pdbx_seq_one_letter_code
_entity_poly.pdbx_strand_id
1 'polypeptide(L)'
;MALLAARAGRYREYAPPPTLLRHFSRLWSHALHNGPPAMVAIVPDGYCDLLWIDGRLVVAGPDRTAAFPVIQPGATVIGARFAPGAAAPWLKTPLSALVGCSVPLADIGRKDTAEFEARLADCPDPSAAMALFGRLLEGTARYAEEPARDAAMIFAAADGGRPASGLLDRLGMSERQLRRRCHHHFGYGAKTLERIRRFQRFLDLCRKSGTMPLARLALEAGFADQPHMTREVGELSTLTPAVIFDQLGMRKRGD
;
A
#
# COMPACT_ATOMS: atom_id res chain seq x y z
N MET A 1 -5.56 5.78 -21.63
CA MET A 1 -5.05 6.52 -20.45
C MET A 1 -5.24 5.63 -19.23
N ALA A 2 -4.25 5.49 -18.36
CA ALA A 2 -4.37 4.68 -17.15
C ALA A 2 -5.33 5.34 -16.13
N LEU A 3 -6.15 4.51 -15.48
CA LEU A 3 -7.02 4.92 -14.39
C LEU A 3 -6.34 4.62 -13.05
N LEU A 4 -6.43 5.53 -12.08
CA LEU A 4 -6.07 5.20 -10.72
C LEU A 4 -6.96 4.07 -10.18
N ALA A 5 -6.41 3.16 -9.38
CA ALA A 5 -7.18 2.05 -8.79
C ALA A 5 -8.46 2.51 -8.08
N ALA A 6 -8.43 3.69 -7.45
CA ALA A 6 -9.59 4.30 -6.82
C ALA A 6 -10.76 4.61 -7.77
N ARG A 7 -10.55 4.56 -9.10
CA ARG A 7 -11.56 4.81 -10.16
C ARG A 7 -11.97 3.54 -10.89
N ALA A 8 -11.28 2.43 -10.65
CA ALA A 8 -11.49 1.17 -11.37
C ALA A 8 -12.59 0.29 -10.77
N GLY A 9 -13.18 0.67 -9.63
CA GLY A 9 -14.17 -0.16 -8.96
C GLY A 9 -14.63 0.43 -7.63
N ARG A 10 -15.27 -0.42 -6.82
CA ARG A 10 -15.71 -0.08 -5.48
C ARG A 10 -14.70 -0.59 -4.45
N TYR A 11 -13.98 0.32 -3.84
CA TYR A 11 -13.06 0.04 -2.74
C TYR A 11 -13.75 0.20 -1.39
N ARG A 12 -13.55 -0.75 -0.48
CA ARG A 12 -14.07 -0.72 0.90
C ARG A 12 -12.97 -1.09 1.88
N GLU A 13 -12.91 -0.40 3.01
CA GLU A 13 -12.00 -0.69 4.11
C GLU A 13 -12.76 -1.20 5.33
N TYR A 14 -12.11 -2.11 6.07
CA TYR A 14 -12.63 -2.71 7.29
C TYR A 14 -11.56 -2.62 8.37
N ALA A 15 -11.97 -2.32 9.59
CA ALA A 15 -11.07 -2.38 10.73
C ALA A 15 -10.65 -3.83 10.97
N PRO A 16 -9.36 -4.12 11.16
CA PRO A 16 -8.93 -5.45 11.57
C PRO A 16 -9.47 -5.79 12.97
N PRO A 17 -9.73 -7.07 13.27
CA PRO A 17 -9.97 -7.51 14.63
C PRO A 17 -8.86 -7.06 15.59
N PRO A 18 -9.15 -6.85 16.90
CA PRO A 18 -8.15 -6.39 17.88
C PRO A 18 -6.87 -7.23 17.91
N THR A 19 -6.97 -8.54 17.68
CA THR A 19 -5.87 -9.49 17.61
C THR A 19 -4.91 -9.24 16.44
N LEU A 20 -5.38 -8.59 15.38
CA LEU A 20 -4.63 -8.29 14.17
C LEU A 20 -4.08 -6.87 14.11
N LEU A 21 -4.54 -5.93 14.95
CA LEU A 21 -4.19 -4.51 14.87
C LEU A 21 -2.69 -4.22 14.92
N ARG A 22 -1.90 -5.08 15.59
CA ARG A 22 -0.44 -4.93 15.63
C ARG A 22 0.23 -5.26 14.28
N HIS A 23 -0.37 -6.17 13.51
CA HIS A 23 0.21 -6.68 12.27
C HIS A 23 -0.39 -6.06 11.02
N PHE A 24 -1.67 -5.70 11.06
CA PHE A 24 -2.40 -5.15 9.91
C PHE A 24 -3.07 -3.83 10.28
N SER A 25 -2.86 -2.82 9.44
CA SER A 25 -3.47 -1.50 9.63
C SER A 25 -4.92 -1.47 9.16
N ARG A 26 -5.28 -2.32 8.18
CA ARG A 26 -6.64 -2.46 7.64
C ARG A 26 -6.81 -3.76 6.87
N LEU A 27 -8.04 -4.25 6.80
CA LEU A 27 -8.51 -5.17 5.79
C LEU A 27 -9.24 -4.36 4.71
N TRP A 28 -9.28 -4.84 3.47
CA TRP A 28 -9.95 -4.12 2.41
C TRP A 28 -10.44 -5.05 1.31
N SER A 29 -11.44 -4.62 0.54
CA SER A 29 -11.87 -5.26 -0.69
C SER A 29 -11.98 -4.25 -1.82
N HIS A 30 -11.69 -4.70 -3.03
CA HIS A 30 -11.85 -3.91 -4.24
C HIS A 30 -12.59 -4.75 -5.29
N ALA A 31 -13.86 -4.42 -5.52
CA ALA A 31 -14.66 -5.02 -6.58
C ALA A 31 -14.51 -4.17 -7.85
N LEU A 32 -13.89 -4.72 -8.89
CA LEU A 32 -13.68 -4.03 -10.15
C LEU A 32 -14.99 -3.94 -10.93
N HIS A 33 -15.13 -2.91 -11.78
CA HIS A 33 -16.29 -2.76 -12.65
C HIS A 33 -16.32 -3.86 -13.74
N ASN A 34 -17.54 -4.28 -14.12
CA ASN A 34 -17.78 -5.14 -15.27
C ASN A 34 -17.71 -4.32 -16.58
N GLY A 35 -16.57 -3.77 -16.91
CA GLY A 35 -16.36 -2.96 -18.10
C GLY A 35 -15.27 -3.52 -19.01
N PRO A 36 -14.98 -2.86 -20.14
CA PRO A 36 -13.82 -3.23 -20.93
C PRO A 36 -12.55 -3.13 -20.08
N PRO A 37 -11.56 -3.99 -20.33
CA PRO A 37 -10.31 -3.97 -19.58
C PRO A 37 -9.68 -2.56 -19.60
N ALA A 38 -9.50 -1.97 -18.43
CA ALA A 38 -8.83 -0.69 -18.29
C ALA A 38 -7.44 -0.92 -17.68
N MET A 39 -6.47 -0.15 -18.14
CA MET A 39 -5.15 -0.13 -17.50
C MET A 39 -5.27 0.55 -16.14
N VAL A 40 -5.21 -0.23 -15.08
CA VAL A 40 -5.33 0.25 -13.69
C VAL A 40 -3.95 0.53 -13.13
N ALA A 41 -3.72 1.78 -12.72
CA ALA A 41 -2.48 2.20 -12.06
C ALA A 41 -2.62 2.02 -10.54
N ILE A 42 -1.85 1.11 -9.97
CA ILE A 42 -1.63 0.99 -8.51
C ILE A 42 -0.39 1.80 -8.21
N VAL A 43 -0.56 2.92 -7.52
CA VAL A 43 0.54 3.85 -7.24
C VAL A 43 1.20 3.52 -5.89
N PRO A 44 2.53 3.77 -5.75
CA PRO A 44 3.25 3.43 -4.54
C PRO A 44 2.72 4.19 -3.32
N ASP A 45 2.55 3.49 -2.21
CA ASP A 45 2.03 4.06 -0.96
C ASP A 45 2.90 3.77 0.27
N GLY A 46 3.95 2.98 0.10
CA GLY A 46 4.90 2.63 1.16
C GLY A 46 4.49 1.42 1.99
N TYR A 47 3.43 0.73 1.60
CA TYR A 47 2.95 -0.47 2.28
C TYR A 47 3.27 -1.75 1.51
N CYS A 48 3.08 -2.86 2.19
CA CYS A 48 3.01 -4.21 1.65
C CYS A 48 1.64 -4.77 2.01
N ASP A 49 1.02 -5.48 1.09
CA ASP A 49 -0.30 -6.08 1.28
C ASP A 49 -0.23 -7.61 1.08
N LEU A 50 -1.02 -8.35 1.85
CA LEU A 50 -1.35 -9.75 1.54
C LEU A 50 -2.71 -9.76 0.85
N LEU A 51 -2.78 -10.36 -0.33
CA LEU A 51 -3.94 -10.34 -1.22
C LEU A 51 -4.52 -11.75 -1.39
N TRP A 52 -5.83 -11.82 -1.51
CA TRP A 52 -6.55 -12.91 -2.12
C TRP A 52 -7.06 -12.45 -3.48
N ILE A 53 -6.50 -13.00 -4.56
CA ILE A 53 -6.80 -12.64 -5.93
C ILE A 53 -6.67 -13.87 -6.83
N ASP A 54 -7.62 -14.06 -7.75
CA ASP A 54 -7.62 -15.14 -8.75
C ASP A 54 -7.39 -16.53 -8.14
N GLY A 55 -7.99 -16.80 -6.98
CA GLY A 55 -7.86 -18.08 -6.29
C GLY A 55 -6.50 -18.31 -5.60
N ARG A 56 -5.69 -17.27 -5.41
CA ARG A 56 -4.36 -17.37 -4.80
C ARG A 56 -4.13 -16.32 -3.72
N LEU A 57 -3.32 -16.69 -2.74
CA LEU A 57 -2.75 -15.77 -1.78
C LEU A 57 -1.43 -15.22 -2.32
N VAL A 58 -1.36 -13.89 -2.46
CA VAL A 58 -0.23 -13.19 -3.06
C VAL A 58 0.25 -12.09 -2.14
N VAL A 59 1.55 -11.98 -1.95
CA VAL A 59 2.16 -10.82 -1.30
C VAL A 59 2.46 -9.77 -2.37
N ALA A 60 1.80 -8.64 -2.29
CA ALA A 60 2.16 -7.45 -3.05
C ALA A 60 3.22 -6.68 -2.26
N GLY A 61 4.43 -6.67 -2.78
CA GLY A 61 5.56 -5.97 -2.17
C GLY A 61 5.43 -4.45 -2.32
N PRO A 62 6.28 -3.69 -1.65
CA PRO A 62 6.27 -2.24 -1.77
C PRO A 62 6.74 -1.81 -3.16
N ASP A 63 5.99 -0.95 -3.80
CA ASP A 63 6.32 -0.39 -5.11
C ASP A 63 7.16 0.89 -5.00
N ARG A 64 8.01 1.14 -6.01
CA ARG A 64 8.74 2.42 -6.19
C ARG A 64 8.07 3.33 -7.22
N THR A 65 7.35 2.73 -8.15
CA THR A 65 6.62 3.38 -9.24
C THR A 65 5.29 2.67 -9.42
N ALA A 66 4.38 3.25 -10.19
CA ALA A 66 3.08 2.63 -10.45
C ALA A 66 3.23 1.23 -11.06
N ALA A 67 2.48 0.28 -10.52
CA ALA A 67 2.28 -1.04 -11.08
C ALA A 67 0.98 -1.09 -11.91
N PHE A 68 0.96 -1.95 -12.93
CA PHE A 68 -0.18 -2.12 -13.84
C PHE A 68 -0.57 -3.59 -13.92
N PRO A 69 -1.14 -4.16 -12.86
CA PRO A 69 -1.56 -5.55 -12.88
C PRO A 69 -2.68 -5.78 -13.89
N VAL A 70 -2.66 -6.96 -14.50
CA VAL A 70 -3.79 -7.43 -15.30
C VAL A 70 -4.78 -8.08 -14.34
N ILE A 71 -5.92 -7.42 -14.11
CA ILE A 71 -6.99 -7.92 -13.25
C ILE A 71 -8.23 -8.08 -14.11
N GLN A 72 -8.93 -9.22 -13.97
CA GLN A 72 -10.13 -9.48 -14.76
C GLN A 72 -11.26 -8.51 -14.41
N PRO A 73 -12.02 -8.01 -15.41
CA PRO A 73 -13.22 -7.23 -15.15
C PRO A 73 -14.19 -7.99 -14.23
N GLY A 74 -14.79 -7.29 -13.28
CA GLY A 74 -15.71 -7.88 -12.31
C GLY A 74 -15.05 -8.68 -11.18
N ALA A 75 -13.73 -8.89 -11.21
CA ALA A 75 -13.04 -9.57 -10.13
C ALA A 75 -13.12 -8.76 -8.82
N THR A 76 -13.13 -9.48 -7.70
CA THR A 76 -13.00 -8.89 -6.37
C THR A 76 -11.67 -9.31 -5.76
N VAL A 77 -10.85 -8.32 -5.44
CA VAL A 77 -9.62 -8.51 -4.68
C VAL A 77 -9.91 -8.27 -3.20
N ILE A 78 -9.45 -9.16 -2.34
CA ILE A 78 -9.47 -8.98 -0.88
C ILE A 78 -8.04 -8.81 -0.41
N GLY A 79 -7.80 -7.86 0.50
CA GLY A 79 -6.46 -7.57 0.97
C GLY A 79 -6.38 -7.28 2.47
N ALA A 80 -5.20 -7.56 3.01
CA ALA A 80 -4.80 -7.16 4.35
C ALA A 80 -3.51 -6.33 4.24
N ARG A 81 -3.61 -5.06 4.59
CA ARG A 81 -2.48 -4.13 4.57
C ARG A 81 -1.66 -4.28 5.84
N PHE A 82 -0.41 -4.64 5.71
CA PHE A 82 0.48 -4.70 6.87
C PHE A 82 0.64 -3.34 7.54
N ALA A 83 0.68 -3.34 8.86
CA ALA A 83 1.11 -2.19 9.62
C ALA A 83 2.61 -1.90 9.34
N PRO A 84 3.06 -0.63 9.38
CA PRO A 84 4.47 -0.31 9.17
C PRO A 84 5.39 -1.09 10.11
N GLY A 85 6.37 -1.79 9.55
CA GLY A 85 7.29 -2.65 10.30
C GLY A 85 6.80 -4.07 10.57
N ALA A 86 5.57 -4.43 10.19
CA ALA A 86 5.01 -5.76 10.45
C ALA A 86 5.29 -6.78 9.34
N ALA A 87 5.37 -6.36 8.08
CA ALA A 87 5.43 -7.29 6.94
C ALA A 87 6.71 -8.15 6.95
N ALA A 88 7.89 -7.56 7.14
CA ALA A 88 9.15 -8.30 7.10
C ALA A 88 9.25 -9.40 8.18
N PRO A 89 8.93 -9.15 9.47
CA PRO A 89 8.92 -10.21 10.48
C PRO A 89 7.79 -11.23 10.25
N TRP A 90 6.60 -10.80 9.81
CA TRP A 90 5.51 -11.73 9.49
C TRP A 90 5.88 -12.72 8.38
N LEU A 91 6.45 -12.19 7.27
CA LEU A 91 6.83 -12.96 6.09
C LEU A 91 8.17 -13.68 6.27
N LYS A 92 8.93 -13.35 7.33
CA LYS A 92 10.33 -13.79 7.54
C LYS A 92 11.22 -13.50 6.32
N THR A 93 10.92 -12.39 5.62
CA THR A 93 11.55 -12.01 4.37
C THR A 93 11.80 -10.50 4.38
N PRO A 94 13.01 -10.02 4.07
CA PRO A 94 13.27 -8.59 3.94
C PRO A 94 12.49 -8.04 2.75
N LEU A 95 11.78 -6.91 2.93
CA LEU A 95 10.96 -6.34 1.86
C LEU A 95 11.79 -5.85 0.66
N SER A 96 13.11 -5.70 0.80
CA SER A 96 14.01 -5.44 -0.34
C SER A 96 14.02 -6.55 -1.40
N ALA A 97 13.66 -7.78 -1.02
CA ALA A 97 13.51 -8.90 -1.95
C ALA A 97 12.15 -8.90 -2.69
N LEU A 98 11.19 -8.09 -2.24
CA LEU A 98 9.82 -8.06 -2.73
C LEU A 98 9.45 -6.75 -3.44
N VAL A 99 10.40 -5.83 -3.63
CA VAL A 99 10.14 -4.52 -4.25
C VAL A 99 9.67 -4.69 -5.70
N GLY A 100 8.50 -4.13 -6.01
CA GLY A 100 7.91 -4.20 -7.35
C GLY A 100 7.46 -5.60 -7.78
N CYS A 101 7.33 -6.52 -6.81
CA CYS A 101 6.95 -7.90 -7.07
C CYS A 101 5.58 -8.23 -6.46
N SER A 102 4.83 -9.07 -7.16
CA SER A 102 3.70 -9.80 -6.62
C SER A 102 4.09 -11.28 -6.58
N VAL A 103 4.23 -11.85 -5.37
CA VAL A 103 4.79 -13.19 -5.16
C VAL A 103 3.74 -14.08 -4.50
N PRO A 104 3.45 -15.28 -5.02
CA PRO A 104 2.59 -16.23 -4.35
C PRO A 104 3.09 -16.49 -2.91
N LEU A 105 2.18 -16.49 -1.94
CA LEU A 105 2.55 -16.70 -0.53
C LEU A 105 3.22 -18.07 -0.31
N ALA A 106 2.87 -19.07 -1.12
CA ALA A 106 3.50 -20.39 -1.12
C ALA A 106 5.01 -20.33 -1.41
N ASP A 107 5.44 -19.42 -2.30
CA ASP A 107 6.85 -19.27 -2.71
C ASP A 107 7.72 -18.62 -1.62
N ILE A 108 7.09 -18.03 -0.61
CA ILE A 108 7.76 -17.45 0.58
C ILE A 108 7.86 -18.49 1.73
N GLY A 109 7.57 -19.77 1.43
CA GLY A 109 7.77 -20.88 2.37
C GLY A 109 6.66 -21.08 3.41
N ARG A 110 5.45 -20.58 3.17
CA ARG A 110 4.27 -20.81 4.02
C ARG A 110 3.58 -22.11 3.63
N LYS A 111 3.67 -23.12 4.50
CA LYS A 111 3.21 -24.50 4.20
C LYS A 111 1.69 -24.65 4.10
N ASP A 112 0.92 -23.83 4.82
CA ASP A 112 -0.55 -23.97 4.92
C ASP A 112 -1.30 -23.18 3.82
N THR A 113 -0.57 -22.63 2.84
CA THR A 113 -1.14 -21.72 1.83
C THR A 113 -2.20 -22.42 0.97
N ALA A 114 -1.93 -23.63 0.49
CA ALA A 114 -2.86 -24.35 -0.38
C ALA A 114 -4.19 -24.69 0.31
N GLU A 115 -4.17 -25.06 1.61
CA GLU A 115 -5.38 -25.27 2.39
C GLU A 115 -6.18 -23.97 2.55
N PHE A 116 -5.51 -22.86 2.83
CA PHE A 116 -6.16 -21.56 2.98
C PHE A 116 -6.77 -21.10 1.65
N GLU A 117 -6.08 -21.29 0.54
CA GLU A 117 -6.58 -20.98 -0.81
C GLU A 117 -7.82 -21.80 -1.15
N ALA A 118 -7.82 -23.11 -0.92
CA ALA A 118 -8.99 -23.97 -1.14
C ALA A 118 -10.20 -23.50 -0.32
N ARG A 119 -10.02 -23.24 0.97
CA ARG A 119 -11.09 -22.77 1.85
C ARG A 119 -11.65 -21.39 1.45
N LEU A 120 -10.81 -20.49 0.94
CA LEU A 120 -11.26 -19.18 0.43
C LEU A 120 -12.00 -19.32 -0.90
N ALA A 121 -11.58 -20.25 -1.76
CA ALA A 121 -12.25 -20.53 -3.04
C ALA A 121 -13.66 -21.12 -2.86
N ASP A 122 -13.89 -21.89 -1.78
CA ASP A 122 -15.20 -22.47 -1.44
C ASP A 122 -16.19 -21.47 -0.83
N CYS A 123 -15.78 -20.21 -0.60
CA CYS A 123 -16.68 -19.22 -0.03
C CYS A 123 -17.75 -18.80 -1.05
N PRO A 124 -19.02 -18.70 -0.62
CA PRO A 124 -20.14 -18.42 -1.54
C PRO A 124 -20.13 -16.99 -2.10
N ASP A 125 -19.51 -16.06 -1.41
CA ASP A 125 -19.46 -14.65 -1.80
C ASP A 125 -18.22 -13.94 -1.20
N PRO A 126 -17.89 -12.73 -1.71
CA PRO A 126 -16.73 -11.97 -1.22
C PRO A 126 -16.79 -11.58 0.26
N SER A 127 -17.98 -11.46 0.86
CA SER A 127 -18.12 -11.12 2.29
C SER A 127 -17.75 -12.30 3.17
N ALA A 128 -18.21 -13.50 2.80
CA ALA A 128 -17.82 -14.74 3.46
C ALA A 128 -16.31 -14.99 3.33
N ALA A 129 -15.73 -14.75 2.14
CA ALA A 129 -14.30 -14.84 1.90
C ALA A 129 -13.51 -13.83 2.76
N MET A 130 -13.95 -12.58 2.88
CA MET A 130 -13.33 -11.57 3.75
C MET A 130 -13.36 -12.00 5.22
N ALA A 131 -14.50 -12.51 5.71
CA ALA A 131 -14.62 -12.97 7.10
C ALA A 131 -13.71 -14.19 7.37
N LEU A 132 -13.63 -15.14 6.43
CA LEU A 132 -12.72 -16.27 6.54
C LEU A 132 -11.25 -15.83 6.48
N PHE A 133 -10.90 -14.92 5.57
CA PHE A 133 -9.55 -14.36 5.43
C PHE A 133 -9.09 -13.73 6.75
N GLY A 134 -9.94 -12.92 7.40
CA GLY A 134 -9.64 -12.38 8.72
C GLY A 134 -9.34 -13.46 9.77
N ARG A 135 -10.16 -14.52 9.85
CA ARG A 135 -9.94 -15.65 10.80
C ARG A 135 -8.64 -16.41 10.52
N LEU A 136 -8.30 -16.63 9.25
CA LEU A 136 -7.03 -17.27 8.86
C LEU A 136 -5.83 -16.44 9.28
N LEU A 137 -5.92 -15.11 9.12
CA LEU A 137 -4.90 -14.18 9.60
C LEU A 137 -4.77 -14.21 11.13
N GLU A 138 -5.86 -14.27 11.88
CA GLU A 138 -5.85 -14.40 13.36
C GLU A 138 -5.13 -15.68 13.81
N GLY A 139 -5.41 -16.80 13.14
CA GLY A 139 -4.71 -18.06 13.39
C GLY A 139 -3.20 -17.95 13.20
N THR A 140 -2.79 -17.23 12.16
CA THR A 140 -1.38 -17.03 11.82
C THR A 140 -0.69 -15.99 12.73
N ALA A 141 -1.41 -14.95 13.15
CA ALA A 141 -0.89 -13.86 13.97
C ALA A 141 -0.30 -14.33 15.30
N ARG A 142 -0.82 -15.42 15.83
CA ARG A 142 -0.36 -16.01 17.10
C ARG A 142 1.09 -16.48 17.06
N TYR A 143 1.60 -16.79 15.86
CA TYR A 143 2.95 -17.30 15.63
C TYR A 143 3.85 -16.30 14.90
N ALA A 144 3.32 -15.11 14.60
CA ALA A 144 4.07 -14.07 13.92
C ALA A 144 4.99 -13.33 14.90
N GLU A 145 6.15 -12.94 14.41
CA GLU A 145 7.06 -12.09 15.18
C GLU A 145 6.47 -10.69 15.37
N GLU A 146 6.82 -10.05 16.49
CA GLU A 146 6.36 -8.69 16.80
C GLU A 146 6.84 -7.68 15.74
N PRO A 147 5.99 -6.71 15.36
CA PRO A 147 6.37 -5.65 14.46
C PRO A 147 7.53 -4.81 14.99
N ALA A 148 8.39 -4.37 14.09
CA ALA A 148 9.54 -3.54 14.41
C ALA A 148 9.09 -2.10 14.77
N ARG A 149 9.20 -1.71 16.02
CA ARG A 149 8.78 -0.38 16.52
C ARG A 149 9.57 0.76 15.88
N ASP A 150 10.85 0.57 15.65
CA ASP A 150 11.70 1.54 14.96
C ASP A 150 11.24 1.78 13.51
N ALA A 151 10.81 0.74 12.80
CA ALA A 151 10.23 0.89 11.47
C ALA A 151 8.92 1.69 11.49
N ALA A 152 8.03 1.45 12.45
CA ALA A 152 6.82 2.24 12.61
C ALA A 152 7.14 3.73 12.86
N MET A 153 8.17 4.03 13.67
CA MET A 153 8.63 5.41 13.91
C MET A 153 9.24 6.05 12.66
N ILE A 154 10.02 5.30 11.87
CA ILE A 154 10.58 5.76 10.59
C ILE A 154 9.46 6.10 9.61
N PHE A 155 8.45 5.23 9.49
CA PHE A 155 7.30 5.46 8.61
C PHE A 155 6.52 6.71 9.03
N ALA A 156 6.22 6.85 10.31
CA ALA A 156 5.50 8.01 10.85
C ALA A 156 6.25 9.34 10.63
N ALA A 157 7.59 9.32 10.71
CA ALA A 157 8.40 10.50 10.40
C ALA A 157 8.32 10.89 8.92
N ALA A 158 8.42 9.91 8.01
CA ALA A 158 8.27 10.12 6.58
C ALA A 158 6.85 10.63 6.22
N ASP A 159 5.83 10.08 6.87
CA ASP A 159 4.44 10.48 6.69
C ASP A 159 4.18 11.91 7.18
N GLY A 160 4.74 12.28 8.31
CA GLY A 160 4.66 13.64 8.86
C GLY A 160 5.54 14.67 8.16
N GLY A 161 6.30 14.30 7.12
CA GLY A 161 7.22 15.20 6.40
C GLY A 161 8.38 15.70 7.26
N ARG A 162 8.72 14.99 8.33
CA ARG A 162 9.81 15.36 9.24
C ARG A 162 11.16 14.89 8.69
N PRO A 163 12.21 15.72 8.74
CA PRO A 163 13.54 15.33 8.26
C PRO A 163 14.10 14.17 9.07
N ALA A 164 14.83 13.28 8.39
CA ALA A 164 15.42 12.09 9.00
C ALA A 164 16.47 12.42 10.09
N SER A 165 17.06 13.62 10.07
CA SER A 165 18.12 14.01 11.01
C SER A 165 17.71 13.93 12.49
N GLY A 166 16.57 14.51 12.85
CA GLY A 166 16.06 14.42 14.23
C GLY A 166 15.53 13.03 14.63
N LEU A 167 15.36 12.12 13.65
CA LEU A 167 14.95 10.75 13.90
C LEU A 167 16.13 9.86 14.32
N LEU A 168 17.31 10.10 13.77
CA LEU A 168 18.54 9.34 14.12
C LEU A 168 18.84 9.44 15.62
N ASP A 169 18.79 10.66 16.17
CA ASP A 169 19.01 10.90 17.61
C ASP A 169 17.97 10.19 18.47
N ARG A 170 16.68 10.28 18.07
CA ARG A 170 15.57 9.65 18.81
C ARG A 170 15.63 8.12 18.81
N LEU A 171 16.16 7.53 17.74
CA LEU A 171 16.29 6.08 17.59
C LEU A 171 17.66 5.56 18.08
N GLY A 172 18.60 6.44 18.40
CA GLY A 172 19.98 6.06 18.73
C GLY A 172 20.68 5.30 17.60
N MET A 173 20.40 5.68 16.34
CA MET A 173 20.87 4.97 15.15
C MET A 173 21.82 5.83 14.31
N SER A 174 22.83 5.18 13.71
CA SER A 174 23.61 5.78 12.64
C SER A 174 22.85 5.76 11.31
N GLU A 175 23.23 6.61 10.34
CA GLU A 175 22.65 6.61 8.99
C GLU A 175 22.73 5.24 8.30
N ARG A 176 23.83 4.50 8.51
CA ARG A 176 24.01 3.15 7.99
C ARG A 176 22.97 2.18 8.56
N GLN A 177 22.68 2.28 9.86
CA GLN A 177 21.65 1.47 10.52
C GLN A 177 20.27 1.85 10.02
N LEU A 178 19.93 3.15 9.90
CA LEU A 178 18.69 3.62 9.33
C LEU A 178 18.49 3.10 7.91
N ARG A 179 19.52 3.22 7.06
CA ARG A 179 19.46 2.70 5.68
C ARG A 179 19.15 1.20 5.66
N ARG A 180 19.85 0.39 6.48
CA ARG A 180 19.62 -1.05 6.58
C ARG A 180 18.20 -1.37 7.04
N ARG A 181 17.69 -0.67 8.06
CA ARG A 181 16.32 -0.81 8.56
C ARG A 181 15.28 -0.46 7.48
N CYS A 182 15.46 0.64 6.78
CA CYS A 182 14.56 1.03 5.70
C CYS A 182 14.52 -0.01 4.58
N HIS A 183 15.66 -0.53 4.13
CA HIS A 183 15.69 -1.60 3.13
C HIS A 183 15.04 -2.89 3.61
N HIS A 184 15.22 -3.25 4.88
CA HIS A 184 14.62 -4.45 5.45
C HIS A 184 13.09 -4.34 5.56
N HIS A 185 12.56 -3.22 6.07
CA HIS A 185 11.16 -3.06 6.42
C HIS A 185 10.29 -2.37 5.35
N PHE A 186 10.90 -1.64 4.40
CA PHE A 186 10.18 -0.91 3.34
C PHE A 186 10.70 -1.24 1.93
N GLY A 187 11.77 -2.00 1.81
CA GLY A 187 12.35 -2.38 0.52
C GLY A 187 13.28 -1.34 -0.10
N TYR A 188 13.33 -0.12 0.42
CA TYR A 188 14.13 0.99 -0.11
C TYR A 188 14.58 1.94 1.00
N GLY A 189 15.44 2.92 0.67
CA GLY A 189 15.97 3.87 1.65
C GLY A 189 14.94 4.91 2.10
N ALA A 190 15.23 5.60 3.21
CA ALA A 190 14.38 6.62 3.83
C ALA A 190 13.94 7.70 2.84
N LYS A 191 14.85 8.18 1.98
CA LYS A 191 14.57 9.19 0.95
C LYS A 191 13.47 8.78 -0.03
N THR A 192 13.47 7.50 -0.44
CA THR A 192 12.42 6.96 -1.32
C THR A 192 11.10 6.87 -0.58
N LEU A 193 11.10 6.43 0.69
CA LEU A 193 9.91 6.41 1.53
C LEU A 193 9.32 7.82 1.71
N GLU A 194 10.14 8.82 1.99
CA GLU A 194 9.73 10.23 2.12
C GLU A 194 9.09 10.76 0.83
N ARG A 195 9.67 10.45 -0.36
CA ARG A 195 9.11 10.81 -1.66
C ARG A 195 7.72 10.19 -1.86
N ILE A 196 7.59 8.89 -1.58
CA ILE A 196 6.32 8.16 -1.70
C ILE A 196 5.28 8.74 -0.74
N ARG A 197 5.64 8.99 0.53
CA ARG A 197 4.70 9.57 1.50
C ARG A 197 4.30 11.00 1.16
N ARG A 198 5.20 11.81 0.60
CA ARG A 198 4.89 13.13 0.05
C ARG A 198 3.90 13.04 -1.10
N PHE A 199 4.11 12.10 -2.01
CA PHE A 199 3.17 11.82 -3.11
C PHE A 199 1.79 11.39 -2.58
N GLN A 200 1.71 10.54 -1.55
CA GLN A 200 0.43 10.16 -0.94
C GLN A 200 -0.28 11.36 -0.30
N ARG A 201 0.44 12.28 0.37
CA ARG A 201 -0.15 13.54 0.85
C ARG A 201 -0.74 14.38 -0.29
N PHE A 202 -0.07 14.44 -1.44
CA PHE A 202 -0.62 15.10 -2.63
C PHE A 202 -1.93 14.44 -3.08
N LEU A 203 -2.01 13.11 -3.13
CA LEU A 203 -3.24 12.40 -3.50
C LEU A 203 -4.37 12.69 -2.50
N ASP A 204 -4.07 12.73 -1.21
CA ASP A 204 -5.06 13.05 -0.17
C ASP A 204 -5.58 14.47 -0.28
N LEU A 205 -4.72 15.43 -0.60
CA LEU A 205 -5.11 16.80 -0.88
C LEU A 205 -6.00 16.89 -2.14
N CYS A 206 -5.68 16.17 -3.21
CA CYS A 206 -6.53 16.09 -4.41
C CYS A 206 -7.94 15.58 -4.09
N ARG A 207 -8.07 14.57 -3.20
CA ARG A 207 -9.38 14.04 -2.78
C ARG A 207 -10.20 15.03 -1.96
N LYS A 208 -9.53 15.88 -1.17
CA LYS A 208 -10.16 16.83 -0.25
C LYS A 208 -10.49 18.17 -0.90
N SER A 209 -9.71 18.60 -1.88
CA SER A 209 -9.66 19.98 -2.39
C SER A 209 -10.14 20.04 -3.83
N GLY A 210 -11.46 20.19 -4.04
CA GLY A 210 -12.06 20.21 -5.38
C GLY A 210 -11.65 21.37 -6.31
N THR A 211 -10.94 22.42 -5.81
CA THR A 211 -10.66 23.66 -6.58
C THR A 211 -9.30 24.28 -6.29
N MET A 212 -8.42 23.62 -5.52
CA MET A 212 -7.13 24.19 -5.14
C MET A 212 -6.17 24.24 -6.33
N PRO A 213 -5.49 25.38 -6.59
CA PRO A 213 -4.47 25.49 -7.64
C PRO A 213 -3.31 24.49 -7.42
N LEU A 214 -2.78 23.90 -8.50
CA LEU A 214 -1.70 22.91 -8.43
C LEU A 214 -0.44 23.43 -7.72
N ALA A 215 -0.12 24.73 -7.87
CA ALA A 215 1.00 25.34 -7.18
C ALA A 215 0.83 25.31 -5.65
N ARG A 216 -0.39 25.53 -5.17
CA ARG A 216 -0.71 25.45 -3.73
C ARG A 216 -0.71 24.02 -3.23
N LEU A 217 -1.28 23.08 -4.01
CA LEU A 217 -1.22 21.63 -3.70
C LEU A 217 0.22 21.16 -3.56
N ALA A 218 1.13 21.64 -4.42
CA ALA A 218 2.55 21.30 -4.35
C ALA A 218 3.15 21.68 -2.99
N LEU A 219 2.96 22.93 -2.56
CA LEU A 219 3.50 23.41 -1.29
C LEU A 219 2.88 22.70 -0.08
N GLU A 220 1.56 22.52 -0.06
CA GLU A 220 0.86 21.85 1.03
C GLU A 220 1.22 20.36 1.14
N ALA A 221 1.51 19.70 0.01
CA ALA A 221 2.00 18.33 0.01
C ALA A 221 3.48 18.20 0.44
N GLY A 222 4.23 19.30 0.51
CA GLY A 222 5.63 19.34 0.90
C GLY A 222 6.63 19.23 -0.25
N PHE A 223 6.22 19.61 -1.48
CA PHE A 223 7.15 19.82 -2.60
C PHE A 223 7.72 21.25 -2.53
N ALA A 224 8.92 21.43 -3.08
CA ALA A 224 9.54 22.75 -3.13
C ALA A 224 8.75 23.74 -4.02
N ASP A 225 8.25 23.22 -5.15
CA ASP A 225 7.48 24.00 -6.14
C ASP A 225 6.64 23.05 -7.03
N GLN A 226 5.82 23.64 -7.90
CA GLN A 226 5.01 22.86 -8.86
C GLN A 226 5.83 22.08 -9.89
N PRO A 227 6.93 22.59 -10.49
CA PRO A 227 7.83 21.79 -11.36
C PRO A 227 8.42 20.57 -10.66
N HIS A 228 8.86 20.71 -9.39
CA HIS A 228 9.33 19.58 -8.58
C HIS A 228 8.23 18.54 -8.39
N MET A 229 7.01 18.96 -8.00
CA MET A 229 5.86 18.07 -7.90
C MET A 229 5.58 17.36 -9.21
N THR A 230 5.58 18.07 -10.34
CA THR A 230 5.27 17.49 -11.64
C THR A 230 6.25 16.37 -12.01
N ARG A 231 7.55 16.57 -11.78
CA ARG A 231 8.57 15.54 -12.02
C ARG A 231 8.38 14.32 -11.11
N GLU A 232 8.30 14.52 -9.78
CA GLU A 232 8.17 13.40 -8.83
C GLU A 232 6.86 12.62 -9.02
N VAL A 233 5.74 13.31 -9.22
CA VAL A 233 4.44 12.67 -9.49
C VAL A 233 4.49 11.85 -10.78
N GLY A 234 5.08 12.40 -11.85
CA GLY A 234 5.27 11.68 -13.11
C GLY A 234 6.14 10.43 -12.95
N GLU A 235 7.25 10.52 -12.23
CA GLU A 235 8.14 9.38 -11.95
C GLU A 235 7.46 8.28 -11.14
N LEU A 236 6.64 8.64 -10.15
CA LEU A 236 6.00 7.68 -9.24
C LEU A 236 4.72 7.06 -9.83
N SER A 237 3.96 7.82 -10.63
CA SER A 237 2.63 7.40 -11.08
C SER A 237 2.51 7.17 -12.59
N THR A 238 3.46 7.64 -13.39
CA THR A 238 3.36 7.77 -14.87
C THR A 238 2.25 8.71 -15.35
N LEU A 239 1.58 9.40 -14.42
CA LEU A 239 0.50 10.35 -14.69
C LEU A 239 0.95 11.77 -14.34
N THR A 240 0.34 12.77 -14.98
CA THR A 240 0.56 14.16 -14.59
C THR A 240 -0.28 14.54 -13.37
N PRO A 241 0.15 15.53 -12.56
CA PRO A 241 -0.65 16.03 -11.44
C PRO A 241 -2.07 16.46 -11.83
N ALA A 242 -2.24 17.07 -13.01
CA ALA A 242 -3.55 17.48 -13.51
C ALA A 242 -4.48 16.29 -13.75
N VAL A 243 -3.98 15.23 -14.42
CA VAL A 243 -4.75 13.99 -14.66
C VAL A 243 -5.15 13.33 -13.34
N ILE A 244 -4.25 13.29 -12.37
CA ILE A 244 -4.56 12.74 -11.03
C ILE A 244 -5.63 13.58 -10.34
N PHE A 245 -5.47 14.90 -10.36
CA PHE A 245 -6.42 15.83 -9.76
C PHE A 245 -7.82 15.68 -10.36
N ASP A 246 -7.93 15.59 -11.68
CA ASP A 246 -9.20 15.37 -12.38
C ASP A 246 -9.83 14.02 -11.99
N GLN A 247 -9.04 12.96 -11.93
CA GLN A 247 -9.54 11.64 -11.54
C GLN A 247 -10.02 11.59 -10.08
N LEU A 248 -9.36 12.27 -9.15
CA LEU A 248 -9.69 12.23 -7.72
C LEU A 248 -10.70 13.30 -7.31
N GLY A 249 -10.69 14.47 -7.95
CA GLY A 249 -11.59 15.58 -7.65
C GLY A 249 -13.04 15.37 -8.10
N MET A 250 -13.28 14.56 -9.11
CA MET A 250 -14.64 14.31 -9.65
C MET A 250 -15.57 13.51 -8.71
N ARG A 251 -15.07 12.94 -7.61
CA ARG A 251 -15.90 12.20 -6.64
C ARG A 251 -16.91 13.05 -5.85
N LYS A 252 -16.81 14.39 -5.90
CA LYS A 252 -17.73 15.29 -5.18
C LYS A 252 -18.97 15.73 -6.00
N ARG A 253 -19.16 15.22 -7.24
CA ARG A 253 -20.29 15.63 -8.10
C ARG A 253 -21.38 14.56 -8.30
N GLY A 254 -21.32 13.41 -7.62
CA GLY A 254 -22.27 12.34 -7.89
C GLY A 254 -22.29 11.19 -6.86
N ASP A 255 -22.43 11.49 -5.57
CA ASP A 255 -22.94 10.55 -4.55
C ASP A 255 -24.04 11.24 -3.74
#